data_ca6ab637aafb372be6681983b29d977f
#
_entry.id   ca6ab637aafb372be6681983b29d977f
#
_cell.length_a   1.000
_cell.length_b   1.000
_cell.length_c   1.000
_cell.angle_alpha   90.00
_cell.angle_beta   90.00
_cell.angle_gamma   90.00
#
_symmetry.space_group_name_H-M   'P 1'
#
loop_
_entity.id
_entity.type
_entity.pdbx_description
1 polymer ?
#
loop_
_entity_poly.entity_id
_entity_poly.type
_entity_poly.pdbx_seq_one_letter_code
_entity_poly.pdbx_strand_id
1 'polypeptide(L)'
;MHNKRSTETCRVAVIWIDWYAYHVARFRGLDSAATLSGRVYGIELVGGIGVHAGLKFREPLPENLTIETLMPDKSWRDADHWQLAKMLWMRLSELDPEVVLVPGYYTLPAFSAAIWARVHGRASVLMTESTAGDHRRVWWKEKLKGLGLRSLFGWAVSGGKAHVAYLEDLGFPKDRVVGFYDVVDNEMFARGTYLQRLQTSAEAGLPKPYFLYVGRLAEEKNVAGLLTSWTRYRNEGGTWPLMLVGDGPERKTLAASASCSGFGEDVHFPGLKSSRELLPFYAHAGCFVLPSTREPWGLVVNEAMASGLPVLVSTRCGCAPDLVLPGLNGFTFQPLDEIELTASLRRIEDLPAEQRNRMGQYSAELIRSYSPQKFGMSIASIYAGTPRQGSLQTAEGGNQ
;
A
#
# COMPACT_ATOMS: atom_id res chain seq x y z
N MET A 1 4.76 26.37 24.48
CA MET A 1 6.24 26.27 24.68
C MET A 1 6.77 25.37 23.56
N HIS A 2 7.29 25.94 22.48
CA HIS A 2 7.91 25.21 21.39
C HIS A 2 9.26 24.68 21.85
N ASN A 3 9.35 23.38 21.99
CA ASN A 3 10.59 22.70 22.33
C ASN A 3 11.54 22.82 21.11
N LYS A 4 12.52 23.71 21.19
CA LYS A 4 13.63 23.78 20.25
C LYS A 4 14.49 22.54 20.47
N ARG A 5 14.14 21.42 19.76
CA ARG A 5 15.11 20.35 19.57
C ARG A 5 16.20 20.86 18.64
N SER A 6 17.44 20.57 18.99
CA SER A 6 18.67 20.86 18.26
C SER A 6 18.49 20.55 16.76
N THR A 7 19.01 21.42 15.92
CA THR A 7 19.10 21.33 14.47
C THR A 7 19.99 20.15 14.02
N GLU A 8 19.57 18.92 14.32
CA GLU A 8 20.05 17.79 13.54
C GLU A 8 19.44 17.93 12.15
N THR A 9 20.31 18.12 11.17
CA THR A 9 19.94 18.37 9.78
C THR A 9 19.02 17.26 9.28
N CYS A 10 17.79 17.64 8.85
CA CYS A 10 16.89 16.72 8.16
C CYS A 10 17.61 16.13 6.95
N ARG A 11 17.64 14.80 6.84
CA ARG A 11 18.29 14.09 5.73
C ARG A 11 17.28 13.68 4.66
N VAL A 12 16.09 13.27 5.10
CA VAL A 12 15.03 12.77 4.23
C VAL A 12 13.71 13.43 4.60
N ALA A 13 13.10 14.13 3.66
CA ALA A 13 11.71 14.58 3.76
C ALA A 13 10.81 13.63 3.00
N VAL A 14 9.77 13.09 3.65
CA VAL A 14 8.76 12.27 3.02
C VAL A 14 7.43 12.99 3.00
N ILE A 15 6.82 13.08 1.81
CA ILE A 15 5.59 13.83 1.58
C ILE A 15 4.48 12.83 1.26
N TRP A 16 3.33 12.95 1.93
CA TRP A 16 2.09 12.30 1.53
C TRP A 16 0.93 13.29 1.59
N ILE A 17 -0.10 13.04 0.79
CA ILE A 17 -1.31 13.87 0.79
C ILE A 17 -2.00 13.75 2.13
N ASP A 18 -2.28 12.53 2.54
CA ASP A 18 -2.88 12.11 3.80
C ASP A 18 -2.02 11.00 4.42
N TRP A 19 -2.11 10.82 5.74
CA TRP A 19 -1.41 9.75 6.44
C TRP A 19 -2.39 8.67 6.91
N TYR A 20 -2.13 7.43 6.46
CA TYR A 20 -2.84 6.22 6.87
C TYR A 20 -1.91 5.29 7.66
N ALA A 21 -2.44 4.25 8.28
CA ALA A 21 -1.67 3.30 9.07
C ALA A 21 -0.43 2.74 8.33
N TYR A 22 -0.56 2.42 7.05
CA TYR A 22 0.55 1.94 6.23
C TYR A 22 1.59 3.02 5.92
N HIS A 23 1.22 4.31 5.84
CA HIS A 23 2.19 5.40 5.72
C HIS A 23 3.00 5.53 7.02
N VAL A 24 2.35 5.43 8.17
CA VAL A 24 3.03 5.43 9.47
C VAL A 24 3.99 4.24 9.59
N ALA A 25 3.57 3.05 9.14
CA ALA A 25 4.44 1.88 9.11
C ALA A 25 5.67 2.11 8.22
N ARG A 26 5.50 2.64 7.01
CA ARG A 26 6.59 3.03 6.09
C ARG A 26 7.53 4.05 6.73
N PHE A 27 6.98 5.05 7.42
CA PHE A 27 7.75 6.10 8.09
C PHE A 27 8.58 5.54 9.25
N ARG A 28 8.01 4.64 10.07
CA ARG A 28 8.75 3.89 11.10
C ARG A 28 9.89 3.07 10.48
N GLY A 29 9.63 2.46 9.32
CA GLY A 29 10.63 1.73 8.55
C GLY A 29 11.79 2.61 8.10
N LEU A 30 11.53 3.85 7.66
CA LEU A 30 12.57 4.84 7.33
C LEU A 30 13.42 5.17 8.55
N ASP A 31 12.80 5.48 9.68
CA ASP A 31 13.50 5.83 10.92
C ASP A 31 14.30 4.66 11.50
N SER A 32 13.87 3.43 11.25
CA SER A 32 14.58 2.23 11.69
C SER A 32 15.89 1.95 10.94
N ALA A 33 16.07 2.56 9.75
CA ALA A 33 17.31 2.46 9.01
C ALA A 33 18.41 3.26 9.70
N ALA A 34 19.48 2.60 10.16
CA ALA A 34 20.52 3.20 11.01
C ALA A 34 21.13 4.51 10.46
N THR A 35 21.23 4.65 9.13
CA THR A 35 21.75 5.86 8.47
C THR A 35 20.75 7.03 8.46
N LEU A 36 19.46 6.76 8.67
CA LEU A 36 18.37 7.72 8.60
C LEU A 36 17.72 8.00 9.97
N SER A 37 18.00 7.19 10.98
CA SER A 37 17.38 7.30 12.32
C SER A 37 17.53 8.70 12.90
N GLY A 38 16.41 9.27 13.37
CA GLY A 38 16.32 10.63 13.90
C GLY A 38 16.46 11.75 12.86
N ARG A 39 16.56 11.43 11.57
CA ARG A 39 16.83 12.38 10.46
C ARG A 39 15.75 12.39 9.39
N VAL A 40 14.63 11.73 9.63
CA VAL A 40 13.48 11.65 8.72
C VAL A 40 12.40 12.62 9.18
N TYR A 41 11.86 13.39 8.24
CA TYR A 41 10.80 14.35 8.49
C TYR A 41 9.58 14.05 7.62
N GLY A 42 8.42 13.89 8.25
CA GLY A 42 7.16 13.63 7.57
C GLY A 42 6.41 14.94 7.29
N ILE A 43 5.92 15.10 6.06
CA ILE A 43 5.07 16.21 5.65
C ILE A 43 3.73 15.64 5.17
N GLU A 44 2.66 15.99 5.87
CA GLU A 44 1.30 15.78 5.45
C GLU A 44 0.78 17.04 4.76
N LEU A 45 0.23 16.91 3.57
CA LEU A 45 -0.26 18.07 2.84
C LEU A 45 -1.55 18.61 3.42
N VAL A 46 -2.50 17.74 3.76
CA VAL A 46 -3.81 18.14 4.30
C VAL A 46 -4.23 17.26 5.47
N GLY A 47 -4.78 17.90 6.51
CA GLY A 47 -5.23 17.24 7.73
C GLY A 47 -6.72 16.89 7.76
N GLY A 48 -7.55 17.48 6.92
CA GLY A 48 -9.00 17.30 6.83
C GLY A 48 -9.42 15.88 6.40
N ILE A 49 -10.69 15.64 6.12
CA ILE A 49 -11.18 14.34 5.64
C ILE A 49 -10.56 14.07 4.27
N GLY A 50 -9.75 13.02 4.17
CA GLY A 50 -8.97 12.70 2.99
C GLY A 50 -9.80 12.19 1.80
N VAL A 51 -9.10 11.85 0.70
CA VAL A 51 -9.68 11.32 -0.55
C VAL A 51 -10.53 10.07 -0.30
N HIS A 52 -10.24 9.32 0.75
CA HIS A 52 -10.99 8.16 1.20
C HIS A 52 -11.72 8.47 2.50
N ALA A 53 -12.82 9.22 2.39
CA ALA A 53 -13.72 9.51 3.52
C ALA A 53 -14.01 8.21 4.31
N GLY A 54 -13.76 8.25 5.63
CA GLY A 54 -13.97 7.09 6.52
C GLY A 54 -12.74 6.23 6.82
N LEU A 55 -11.60 6.40 6.14
CA LEU A 55 -10.37 5.63 6.39
C LEU A 55 -9.29 6.41 7.17
N LYS A 56 -9.65 7.55 7.77
CA LYS A 56 -8.72 8.32 8.62
C LYS A 56 -8.52 7.66 9.98
N PHE A 57 -7.67 6.65 9.97
CA PHE A 57 -7.17 6.11 11.23
C PHE A 57 -5.73 6.56 11.43
N ARG A 58 -5.56 7.57 12.27
CA ARG A 58 -4.25 7.94 12.76
C ARG A 58 -3.94 7.07 13.96
N GLU A 59 -3.04 6.13 13.78
CA GLU A 59 -2.40 5.52 14.94
C GLU A 59 -1.56 6.57 15.67
N PRO A 60 -1.45 6.49 17.02
CA PRO A 60 -0.55 7.34 17.78
C PRO A 60 0.86 7.22 17.19
N LEU A 61 1.47 8.35 16.83
CA LEU A 61 2.85 8.38 16.39
C LEU A 61 3.76 8.09 17.56
N PRO A 62 4.87 7.35 17.36
CA PRO A 62 5.96 7.32 18.31
C PRO A 62 6.49 8.73 18.58
N GLU A 63 6.84 9.03 19.83
CA GLU A 63 7.28 10.36 20.26
C GLU A 63 8.53 10.89 19.51
N ASN A 64 9.34 9.97 18.96
CA ASN A 64 10.55 10.28 18.20
C ASN A 64 10.28 10.65 16.73
N LEU A 65 9.08 10.40 16.20
CA LEU A 65 8.72 10.70 14.82
C LEU A 65 8.05 12.07 14.70
N THR A 66 8.54 12.89 13.78
CA THR A 66 7.97 14.21 13.50
C THR A 66 7.21 14.21 12.19
N ILE A 67 5.91 14.47 12.27
CA ILE A 67 5.05 14.70 11.11
C ILE A 67 4.38 16.06 11.28
N GLU A 68 4.51 16.90 10.28
CA GLU A 68 3.87 18.20 10.20
C GLU A 68 2.78 18.20 9.15
N THR A 69 1.61 18.72 9.48
CA THR A 69 0.50 18.90 8.53
C THR A 69 0.45 20.35 8.07
N LEU A 70 0.57 20.60 6.77
CA LEU A 70 0.61 21.95 6.22
C LEU A 70 -0.75 22.66 6.28
N MET A 71 -1.84 21.96 5.95
CA MET A 71 -3.21 22.48 6.05
C MET A 71 -4.09 21.54 6.89
N PRO A 72 -4.03 21.64 8.24
CA PRO A 72 -4.68 20.67 9.13
C PRO A 72 -6.21 20.62 9.01
N ASP A 73 -6.84 21.76 8.70
CA ASP A 73 -8.30 21.89 8.67
C ASP A 73 -8.92 21.73 7.25
N LYS A 74 -8.09 21.47 6.23
CA LYS A 74 -8.56 21.34 4.84
C LYS A 74 -8.56 19.88 4.39
N SER A 75 -9.60 19.50 3.62
CA SER A 75 -9.54 18.29 2.83
C SER A 75 -8.78 18.54 1.53
N TRP A 76 -8.36 17.46 0.84
CA TRP A 76 -7.68 17.59 -0.46
C TRP A 76 -8.51 18.34 -1.51
N ARG A 77 -9.85 18.20 -1.47
CA ARG A 77 -10.76 18.86 -2.41
C ARG A 77 -10.92 20.36 -2.14
N ASP A 78 -10.81 20.76 -0.87
CA ASP A 78 -11.04 22.13 -0.41
C ASP A 78 -9.73 22.92 -0.25
N ALA A 79 -8.59 22.29 -0.44
CA ALA A 79 -7.29 22.92 -0.34
C ALA A 79 -6.97 23.75 -1.58
N ASP A 80 -6.44 24.95 -1.37
CA ASP A 80 -5.80 25.71 -2.46
C ASP A 80 -4.44 25.08 -2.77
N HIS A 81 -4.36 24.42 -3.90
CA HIS A 81 -3.16 23.68 -4.32
C HIS A 81 -1.97 24.59 -4.66
N TRP A 82 -2.20 25.86 -5.04
CA TRP A 82 -1.14 26.84 -5.23
C TRP A 82 -0.54 27.28 -3.91
N GLN A 83 -1.40 27.61 -2.94
CA GLN A 83 -0.97 27.94 -1.59
C GLN A 83 -0.24 26.77 -0.97
N LEU A 84 -0.75 25.55 -1.12
CA LEU A 84 -0.14 24.33 -0.61
C LEU A 84 1.24 24.06 -1.22
N ALA A 85 1.40 24.27 -2.55
CA ALA A 85 2.68 24.15 -3.22
C ALA A 85 3.70 25.19 -2.70
N LYS A 86 3.25 26.44 -2.46
CA LYS A 86 4.09 27.49 -1.87
C LYS A 86 4.52 27.16 -0.44
N MET A 87 3.58 26.71 0.40
CA MET A 87 3.89 26.30 1.79
C MET A 87 4.90 25.15 1.80
N LEU A 88 4.69 24.15 0.96
CA LEU A 88 5.61 23.02 0.82
C LEU A 88 7.00 23.45 0.37
N TRP A 89 7.08 24.35 -0.63
CA TRP A 89 8.36 24.94 -1.07
C TRP A 89 9.11 25.63 0.05
N MET A 90 8.43 26.49 0.79
CA MET A 90 9.02 27.21 1.94
C MET A 90 9.50 26.23 3.00
N ARG A 91 8.68 25.22 3.32
CA ARG A 91 9.03 24.23 4.32
C ARG A 91 10.24 23.38 3.92
N LEU A 92 10.30 22.93 2.66
CA LEU A 92 11.48 22.23 2.15
C LEU A 92 12.74 23.12 2.19
N SER A 93 12.60 24.42 1.93
CA SER A 93 13.74 25.37 2.03
C SER A 93 14.24 25.59 3.47
N GLU A 94 13.35 25.51 4.45
CA GLU A 94 13.72 25.58 5.87
C GLU A 94 14.37 24.27 6.38
N LEU A 95 13.86 23.12 5.93
CA LEU A 95 14.35 21.80 6.32
C LEU A 95 15.65 21.42 5.60
N ASP A 96 15.85 21.93 4.40
CA ASP A 96 16.96 21.64 3.48
C ASP A 96 17.34 20.15 3.38
N PRO A 97 16.38 19.24 3.10
CA PRO A 97 16.65 17.81 3.06
C PRO A 97 17.57 17.43 1.90
N GLU A 98 18.39 16.41 2.10
CA GLU A 98 19.25 15.85 1.03
C GLU A 98 18.46 15.00 0.04
N VAL A 99 17.37 14.35 0.51
CA VAL A 99 16.48 13.49 -0.28
C VAL A 99 15.02 13.89 -0.02
N VAL A 100 14.24 14.04 -1.07
CA VAL A 100 12.79 14.33 -1.01
C VAL A 100 12.01 13.20 -1.66
N LEU A 101 11.18 12.51 -0.88
CA LEU A 101 10.25 11.49 -1.36
C LEU A 101 8.92 12.16 -1.73
N VAL A 102 8.55 12.06 -3.02
CA VAL A 102 7.42 12.80 -3.60
C VAL A 102 6.30 11.82 -3.98
N PRO A 103 5.05 12.03 -3.50
CA PRO A 103 3.93 11.12 -3.75
C PRO A 103 3.33 11.34 -5.15
N GLY A 104 3.73 10.52 -6.11
CA GLY A 104 3.25 10.64 -7.50
C GLY A 104 3.81 11.85 -8.24
N TYR A 105 3.17 12.18 -9.38
CA TYR A 105 3.65 13.21 -10.31
C TYR A 105 2.53 14.07 -10.93
N TYR A 106 1.30 13.93 -10.44
CA TYR A 106 0.11 14.52 -11.06
C TYR A 106 -0.51 15.68 -10.26
N THR A 107 0.07 16.03 -9.12
CA THR A 107 -0.42 17.11 -8.28
C THR A 107 0.55 18.30 -8.29
N LEU A 108 0.02 19.52 -8.17
CA LEU A 108 0.83 20.73 -8.15
C LEU A 108 1.84 20.74 -6.99
N PRO A 109 1.48 20.37 -5.73
CA PRO A 109 2.46 20.26 -4.66
C PRO A 109 3.56 19.24 -4.93
N ALA A 110 3.25 18.06 -5.47
CA ALA A 110 4.24 17.05 -5.83
C ALA A 110 5.22 17.56 -6.89
N PHE A 111 4.70 18.23 -7.91
CA PHE A 111 5.49 18.85 -8.97
C PHE A 111 6.41 19.95 -8.40
N SER A 112 5.87 20.81 -7.51
CA SER A 112 6.62 21.85 -6.83
C SER A 112 7.77 21.27 -6.00
N ALA A 113 7.56 20.20 -5.24
CA ALA A 113 8.60 19.53 -4.46
C ALA A 113 9.71 18.93 -5.34
N ALA A 114 9.34 18.31 -6.47
CA ALA A 114 10.31 17.77 -7.42
C ALA A 114 11.16 18.87 -8.06
N ILE A 115 10.56 20.01 -8.44
CA ILE A 115 11.28 21.18 -8.96
C ILE A 115 12.19 21.74 -7.87
N TRP A 116 11.68 21.92 -6.64
CA TRP A 116 12.49 22.40 -5.52
C TRP A 116 13.76 21.55 -5.35
N ALA A 117 13.62 20.23 -5.29
CA ALA A 117 14.76 19.34 -5.15
C ALA A 117 15.77 19.50 -6.31
N ARG A 118 15.25 19.62 -7.54
CA ARG A 118 16.08 19.80 -8.75
C ARG A 118 16.88 21.11 -8.72
N VAL A 119 16.23 22.24 -8.34
CA VAL A 119 16.84 23.57 -8.29
C VAL A 119 17.91 23.64 -7.19
N HIS A 120 17.68 22.98 -6.05
CA HIS A 120 18.61 22.98 -4.92
C HIS A 120 19.66 21.85 -5.00
N GLY A 121 19.72 21.09 -6.11
CA GLY A 121 20.67 20.00 -6.27
C GLY A 121 20.46 18.82 -5.30
N ARG A 122 19.20 18.64 -4.84
CA ARG A 122 18.81 17.57 -3.91
C ARG A 122 18.26 16.37 -4.68
N ALA A 123 18.36 15.18 -4.09
CA ALA A 123 17.78 13.98 -4.69
C ALA A 123 16.27 13.99 -4.57
N SER A 124 15.57 13.86 -5.71
CA SER A 124 14.11 13.65 -5.75
C SER A 124 13.81 12.19 -6.08
N VAL A 125 12.94 11.59 -5.28
CA VAL A 125 12.50 10.21 -5.40
C VAL A 125 11.01 10.17 -5.69
N LEU A 126 10.63 9.64 -6.83
CA LEU A 126 9.24 9.42 -7.20
C LEU A 126 8.69 8.21 -6.46
N MET A 127 7.65 8.37 -5.65
CA MET A 127 6.86 7.25 -5.08
C MET A 127 5.65 7.01 -5.98
N THR A 128 5.51 5.80 -6.55
CA THR A 128 4.42 5.51 -7.48
C THR A 128 3.99 4.05 -7.46
N GLU A 129 2.68 3.86 -7.58
CA GLU A 129 2.01 2.55 -7.75
C GLU A 129 1.46 2.39 -9.19
N SER A 130 1.93 3.19 -10.15
CA SER A 130 1.45 3.12 -11.53
C SER A 130 1.99 1.89 -12.26
N THR A 131 1.13 1.23 -13.03
CA THR A 131 1.46 0.10 -13.90
C THR A 131 1.07 0.38 -15.36
N ALA A 132 1.57 -0.42 -16.28
CA ALA A 132 1.16 -0.32 -17.69
C ALA A 132 -0.33 -0.63 -17.89
N GLY A 133 -0.93 -1.43 -17.01
CA GLY A 133 -2.33 -1.90 -17.09
C GLY A 133 -3.38 -0.96 -16.49
N ASP A 134 -3.01 0.13 -15.81
CA ASP A 134 -3.96 0.99 -15.07
C ASP A 134 -4.95 1.71 -16.00
N HIS A 135 -4.49 2.12 -17.19
CA HIS A 135 -5.25 2.88 -18.17
C HIS A 135 -4.83 2.53 -19.59
N ARG A 136 -5.70 2.81 -20.58
CA ARG A 136 -5.29 2.82 -21.99
C ARG A 136 -4.20 3.86 -22.21
N ARG A 137 -3.04 3.43 -22.66
CA ARG A 137 -1.85 4.26 -22.83
C ARG A 137 -1.59 4.55 -24.30
N VAL A 138 -1.14 5.76 -24.57
CA VAL A 138 -0.75 6.20 -25.92
C VAL A 138 0.76 6.34 -25.93
N TRP A 139 1.46 5.53 -26.72
CA TRP A 139 2.91 5.36 -26.70
C TRP A 139 3.72 6.67 -26.72
N TRP A 140 3.35 7.63 -27.56
CA TRP A 140 4.07 8.91 -27.66
C TRP A 140 3.86 9.80 -26.42
N LYS A 141 2.66 9.76 -25.80
CA LYS A 141 2.38 10.46 -24.54
C LYS A 141 3.22 9.85 -23.40
N GLU A 142 3.37 8.53 -23.40
CA GLU A 142 4.21 7.83 -22.40
C GLU A 142 5.70 8.20 -22.57
N LYS A 143 6.19 8.33 -23.82
CA LYS A 143 7.58 8.79 -24.09
C LYS A 143 7.82 10.21 -23.59
N LEU A 144 6.90 11.15 -23.88
CA LEU A 144 6.99 12.54 -23.38
C LEU A 144 6.90 12.59 -21.86
N LYS A 145 5.99 11.83 -21.25
CA LYS A 145 5.88 11.69 -19.80
C LYS A 145 7.18 11.16 -19.18
N GLY A 146 7.73 10.10 -19.74
CA GLY A 146 9.00 9.51 -19.28
C GLY A 146 10.15 10.51 -19.33
N LEU A 147 10.25 11.30 -20.40
CA LEU A 147 11.25 12.36 -20.50
C LEU A 147 11.08 13.43 -19.41
N GLY A 148 9.85 13.90 -19.20
CA GLY A 148 9.53 14.87 -18.15
C GLY A 148 9.83 14.32 -16.74
N LEU A 149 9.42 13.09 -16.46
CA LEU A 149 9.65 12.47 -15.14
C LEU A 149 11.14 12.30 -14.86
N ARG A 150 11.93 11.82 -15.80
CA ARG A 150 13.39 11.64 -15.65
C ARG A 150 14.15 12.96 -15.52
N SER A 151 13.61 14.06 -16.05
CA SER A 151 14.23 15.38 -15.85
C SER A 151 14.01 15.93 -14.44
N LEU A 152 12.95 15.47 -13.74
CA LEU A 152 12.58 15.92 -12.40
C LEU A 152 13.03 14.97 -11.30
N PHE A 153 12.96 13.65 -11.56
CA PHE A 153 13.23 12.62 -10.57
C PHE A 153 14.52 11.85 -10.91
N GLY A 154 15.45 11.85 -9.98
CA GLY A 154 16.68 11.07 -10.10
C GLY A 154 16.50 9.59 -9.77
N TRP A 155 15.45 9.28 -8.99
CA TRP A 155 15.13 7.93 -8.50
C TRP A 155 13.63 7.71 -8.51
N ALA A 156 13.23 6.42 -8.52
CA ALA A 156 11.85 6.02 -8.30
C ALA A 156 11.78 4.85 -7.29
N VAL A 157 10.72 4.81 -6.49
CA VAL A 157 10.38 3.70 -5.61
C VAL A 157 8.95 3.24 -5.91
N SER A 158 8.76 1.93 -6.04
CA SER A 158 7.49 1.34 -6.45
C SER A 158 7.20 0.01 -5.75
N GLY A 159 6.02 -0.56 -5.99
CA GLY A 159 5.56 -1.78 -5.34
C GLY A 159 6.37 -3.02 -5.75
N GLY A 160 6.19 -3.50 -6.96
CA GLY A 160 6.77 -4.75 -7.41
C GLY A 160 7.10 -4.76 -8.90
N LYS A 161 7.26 -5.98 -9.45
CA LYS A 161 7.77 -6.23 -10.82
C LYS A 161 7.01 -5.47 -11.91
N ALA A 162 5.68 -5.46 -11.85
CA ALA A 162 4.86 -4.78 -12.86
C ALA A 162 5.10 -3.26 -12.87
N HIS A 163 5.32 -2.66 -11.70
CA HIS A 163 5.59 -1.24 -11.52
C HIS A 163 6.99 -0.88 -11.99
N VAL A 164 7.98 -1.72 -11.62
CA VAL A 164 9.37 -1.57 -12.06
C VAL A 164 9.46 -1.63 -13.59
N ALA A 165 8.84 -2.64 -14.21
CA ALA A 165 8.81 -2.76 -15.67
C ALA A 165 8.20 -1.52 -16.33
N TYR A 166 7.11 -0.99 -15.77
CA TYR A 166 6.52 0.23 -16.31
C TYR A 166 7.41 1.48 -16.17
N LEU A 167 8.13 1.62 -15.06
CA LEU A 167 9.11 2.71 -14.89
C LEU A 167 10.30 2.57 -15.86
N GLU A 168 10.74 1.34 -16.12
CA GLU A 168 11.76 1.06 -17.15
C GLU A 168 11.25 1.42 -18.56
N ASP A 169 9.98 1.12 -18.88
CA ASP A 169 9.32 1.54 -20.13
C ASP A 169 9.23 3.07 -20.27
N LEU A 170 9.06 3.79 -19.16
CA LEU A 170 9.15 5.25 -19.10
C LEU A 170 10.61 5.75 -19.22
N GLY A 171 11.57 4.83 -19.22
CA GLY A 171 13.00 5.07 -19.43
C GLY A 171 13.78 5.41 -18.17
N PHE A 172 13.27 5.11 -16.98
CA PHE A 172 14.09 5.13 -15.77
C PHE A 172 15.16 4.05 -15.87
N PRO A 173 16.44 4.36 -15.57
CA PRO A 173 17.48 3.34 -15.49
C PRO A 173 17.15 2.32 -14.39
N LYS A 174 17.41 1.04 -14.65
CA LYS A 174 17.07 -0.05 -13.72
C LYS A 174 17.72 0.12 -12.33
N ASP A 175 18.94 0.63 -12.29
CA ASP A 175 19.69 0.93 -11.06
C ASP A 175 19.13 2.15 -10.30
N ARG A 176 18.18 2.89 -10.88
CA ARG A 176 17.49 4.05 -10.29
C ARG A 176 16.06 3.75 -9.87
N VAL A 177 15.62 2.51 -10.01
CA VAL A 177 14.28 2.07 -9.56
C VAL A 177 14.46 1.06 -8.43
N VAL A 178 13.89 1.35 -7.27
CA VAL A 178 13.90 0.43 -6.12
C VAL A 178 12.47 -0.02 -5.80
N GLY A 179 12.36 -1.22 -5.25
CA GLY A 179 11.09 -1.83 -4.87
C GLY A 179 10.70 -1.54 -3.42
N PHE A 180 9.70 -2.29 -2.94
CA PHE A 180 9.23 -2.33 -1.55
C PHE A 180 8.51 -1.07 -1.06
N TYR A 181 7.87 -0.31 -1.99
CA TYR A 181 7.02 0.80 -1.59
C TYR A 181 5.75 0.30 -0.88
N ASP A 182 5.13 -0.74 -1.42
CA ASP A 182 3.83 -1.23 -0.97
C ASP A 182 3.98 -2.26 0.15
N VAL A 183 4.17 -1.74 1.36
CA VAL A 183 4.36 -2.52 2.60
C VAL A 183 3.40 -2.05 3.69
N VAL A 184 3.07 -2.97 4.59
CA VAL A 184 2.24 -2.75 5.79
C VAL A 184 3.00 -3.16 7.04
N ASP A 185 2.45 -2.88 8.23
CA ASP A 185 3.02 -3.35 9.50
C ASP A 185 2.77 -4.87 9.68
N ASN A 186 3.64 -5.68 9.07
CA ASN A 186 3.54 -7.14 9.11
C ASN A 186 3.53 -7.69 10.54
N GLU A 187 4.28 -7.06 11.46
CA GLU A 187 4.37 -7.50 12.84
C GLU A 187 3.05 -7.28 13.59
N MET A 188 2.42 -6.12 13.37
CA MET A 188 1.09 -5.83 13.93
C MET A 188 0.06 -6.87 13.50
N PHE A 189 -0.01 -7.20 12.20
CA PHE A 189 -0.95 -8.19 11.70
C PHE A 189 -0.62 -9.61 12.20
N ALA A 190 0.63 -10.04 12.13
CA ALA A 190 1.05 -11.37 12.58
C ALA A 190 0.78 -11.58 14.06
N ARG A 191 1.24 -10.66 14.93
CA ARG A 191 1.05 -10.74 16.37
C ARG A 191 -0.40 -10.56 16.78
N GLY A 192 -1.07 -9.57 16.17
CA GLY A 192 -2.46 -9.26 16.49
C GLY A 192 -3.39 -10.42 16.15
N THR A 193 -3.26 -11.03 14.98
CA THR A 193 -4.07 -12.20 14.60
C THR A 193 -3.72 -13.45 15.41
N TYR A 194 -2.44 -13.64 15.79
CA TYR A 194 -2.08 -14.70 16.71
C TYR A 194 -2.83 -14.58 18.04
N LEU A 195 -2.86 -13.38 18.64
CA LEU A 195 -3.59 -13.13 19.88
C LEU A 195 -5.09 -13.35 19.74
N GLN A 196 -5.68 -12.97 18.61
CA GLN A 196 -7.11 -13.20 18.33
C GLN A 196 -7.43 -14.70 18.19
N ARG A 197 -6.52 -15.51 17.64
CA ARG A 197 -6.69 -16.97 17.53
C ARG A 197 -6.64 -17.71 18.87
N LEU A 198 -6.19 -17.09 19.95
CA LEU A 198 -6.30 -17.66 21.30
C LEU A 198 -7.75 -17.70 21.78
N GLN A 199 -8.64 -16.87 21.19
CA GLN A 199 -10.08 -16.94 21.37
C GLN A 199 -10.68 -17.82 20.29
N THR A 200 -11.80 -18.46 20.59
CA THR A 200 -12.56 -19.21 19.57
C THR A 200 -13.29 -18.25 18.63
N SER A 201 -13.57 -18.68 17.40
CA SER A 201 -14.39 -17.87 16.48
C SER A 201 -15.80 -17.60 17.01
N ALA A 202 -16.37 -18.53 17.78
CA ALA A 202 -17.66 -18.38 18.44
C ALA A 202 -17.63 -17.25 19.50
N GLU A 203 -16.57 -17.16 20.31
CA GLU A 203 -16.38 -16.04 21.26
C GLU A 203 -16.21 -14.71 20.55
N ALA A 204 -15.61 -14.72 19.34
CA ALA A 204 -15.51 -13.54 18.49
C ALA A 204 -16.82 -13.22 17.71
N GLY A 205 -17.85 -14.07 17.81
CA GLY A 205 -19.12 -13.93 17.08
C GLY A 205 -18.94 -14.11 15.57
N LEU A 206 -17.93 -14.87 15.13
CA LEU A 206 -17.59 -15.08 13.72
C LEU A 206 -17.79 -16.56 13.31
N PRO A 207 -18.28 -16.83 12.09
CA PRO A 207 -18.28 -18.18 11.55
C PRO A 207 -16.84 -18.66 11.34
N LYS A 208 -16.61 -19.97 11.25
CA LYS A 208 -15.29 -20.55 10.94
C LYS A 208 -15.44 -21.86 10.22
N PRO A 209 -14.74 -22.03 9.09
CA PRO A 209 -14.01 -21.02 8.30
C PRO A 209 -14.91 -20.22 7.37
N TYR A 210 -14.42 -19.11 6.78
CA TYR A 210 -15.12 -18.30 5.79
C TYR A 210 -14.15 -17.71 4.76
N PHE A 211 -14.68 -17.27 3.61
CA PHE A 211 -13.95 -16.43 2.67
C PHE A 211 -14.02 -14.97 3.12
N LEU A 212 -12.88 -14.30 3.14
CA LEU A 212 -12.78 -12.91 3.59
C LEU A 212 -12.41 -12.00 2.43
N TYR A 213 -13.20 -10.95 2.24
CA TYR A 213 -12.85 -9.77 1.45
C TYR A 213 -12.69 -8.56 2.38
N VAL A 214 -11.69 -7.75 2.16
CA VAL A 214 -11.49 -6.46 2.85
C VAL A 214 -11.21 -5.39 1.81
N GLY A 215 -12.00 -4.32 1.83
CA GLY A 215 -11.80 -3.19 0.91
C GLY A 215 -13.04 -2.35 0.65
N ARG A 216 -12.89 -1.33 -0.21
CA ARG A 216 -14.00 -0.50 -0.62
C ARG A 216 -14.98 -1.29 -1.48
N LEU A 217 -16.28 -1.16 -1.21
CA LEU A 217 -17.34 -1.79 -2.00
C LEU A 217 -17.67 -0.90 -3.22
N ALA A 218 -16.88 -1.05 -4.28
CA ALA A 218 -16.93 -0.22 -5.49
C ALA A 218 -16.66 -1.08 -6.74
N GLU A 219 -17.09 -0.59 -7.90
CA GLU A 219 -17.10 -1.33 -9.17
C GLU A 219 -15.74 -1.95 -9.52
N GLU A 220 -14.66 -1.18 -9.39
CA GLU A 220 -13.30 -1.68 -9.72
C GLU A 220 -12.82 -2.79 -8.78
N LYS A 221 -13.46 -2.97 -7.63
CA LYS A 221 -13.16 -4.06 -6.68
C LYS A 221 -13.91 -5.35 -7.01
N ASN A 222 -14.89 -5.29 -7.92
CA ASN A 222 -15.62 -6.46 -8.45
C ASN A 222 -16.21 -7.39 -7.37
N VAL A 223 -16.74 -6.80 -6.29
CA VAL A 223 -17.35 -7.59 -5.21
C VAL A 223 -18.65 -8.26 -5.69
N ALA A 224 -19.32 -7.68 -6.67
CA ALA A 224 -20.50 -8.28 -7.32
C ALA A 224 -20.13 -9.60 -8.03
N GLY A 225 -19.03 -9.62 -8.79
CA GLY A 225 -18.52 -10.86 -9.42
C GLY A 225 -18.11 -11.91 -8.39
N LEU A 226 -17.52 -11.50 -7.26
CA LEU A 226 -17.24 -12.41 -6.13
C LEU A 226 -18.53 -13.00 -5.56
N LEU A 227 -19.55 -12.17 -5.32
CA LEU A 227 -20.83 -12.63 -4.78
C LEU A 227 -21.53 -13.61 -5.74
N THR A 228 -21.52 -13.35 -7.05
CA THR A 228 -22.06 -14.25 -8.07
C THR A 228 -21.31 -15.60 -8.07
N SER A 229 -19.98 -15.57 -8.10
CA SER A 229 -19.15 -16.78 -8.07
C SER A 229 -19.33 -17.58 -6.78
N TRP A 230 -19.45 -16.87 -5.63
CA TRP A 230 -19.70 -17.50 -4.34
C TRP A 230 -21.10 -18.10 -4.26
N THR A 231 -22.14 -17.44 -4.79
CA THR A 231 -23.49 -17.99 -4.87
C THR A 231 -23.51 -19.28 -5.69
N ARG A 232 -22.80 -19.30 -6.83
CA ARG A 232 -22.64 -20.52 -7.61
C ARG A 232 -21.92 -21.62 -6.84
N TYR A 233 -20.82 -21.30 -6.16
CA TYR A 233 -20.10 -22.22 -5.28
C TYR A 233 -21.02 -22.83 -4.22
N ARG A 234 -21.93 -22.03 -3.60
CA ARG A 234 -22.93 -22.51 -2.63
C ARG A 234 -23.95 -23.47 -3.28
N ASN A 235 -24.46 -23.13 -4.46
CA ASN A 235 -25.37 -23.99 -5.21
C ASN A 235 -24.74 -25.36 -5.60
N GLU A 236 -23.43 -25.38 -5.79
CA GLU A 236 -22.64 -26.60 -6.03
C GLU A 236 -22.27 -27.35 -4.73
N GLY A 237 -22.85 -26.96 -3.57
CA GLY A 237 -22.66 -27.63 -2.27
C GLY A 237 -21.51 -27.12 -1.44
N GLY A 238 -20.94 -25.95 -1.73
CA GLY A 238 -19.96 -25.28 -0.88
C GLY A 238 -20.56 -24.84 0.46
N THR A 239 -19.77 -24.82 1.52
CA THR A 239 -20.27 -24.58 2.88
C THR A 239 -19.77 -23.31 3.54
N TRP A 240 -18.69 -22.71 3.03
CA TRP A 240 -18.10 -21.55 3.71
C TRP A 240 -18.89 -20.26 3.47
N PRO A 241 -19.20 -19.51 4.53
CA PRO A 241 -19.77 -18.15 4.44
C PRO A 241 -18.86 -17.17 3.72
N LEU A 242 -19.42 -16.01 3.35
CA LEU A 242 -18.70 -14.89 2.75
C LEU A 242 -18.74 -13.67 3.67
N MET A 243 -17.57 -13.17 4.05
CA MET A 243 -17.39 -11.99 4.89
C MET A 243 -16.87 -10.82 4.03
N LEU A 244 -17.68 -9.77 3.87
CA LEU A 244 -17.39 -8.58 3.07
C LEU A 244 -17.17 -7.37 3.98
N VAL A 245 -15.91 -7.16 4.39
CA VAL A 245 -15.54 -6.08 5.31
C VAL A 245 -15.18 -4.83 4.53
N GLY A 246 -15.88 -3.75 4.81
CA GLY A 246 -15.69 -2.46 4.18
C GLY A 246 -17.00 -1.73 3.92
N ASP A 247 -16.91 -0.60 3.24
CA ASP A 247 -18.05 0.21 2.83
C ASP A 247 -17.80 0.80 1.43
N GLY A 248 -18.86 1.32 0.81
CA GLY A 248 -18.75 1.94 -0.51
C GLY A 248 -20.09 2.04 -1.24
N PRO A 249 -20.07 2.65 -2.44
CA PRO A 249 -21.29 2.93 -3.21
C PRO A 249 -22.11 1.67 -3.54
N GLU A 250 -21.47 0.50 -3.69
CA GLU A 250 -22.15 -0.74 -4.05
C GLU A 250 -22.77 -1.50 -2.86
N ARG A 251 -22.54 -1.07 -1.61
CA ARG A 251 -22.98 -1.80 -0.42
C ARG A 251 -24.46 -2.18 -0.45
N LYS A 252 -25.34 -1.23 -0.80
CA LYS A 252 -26.80 -1.47 -0.81
C LYS A 252 -27.19 -2.50 -1.87
N THR A 253 -26.61 -2.38 -3.06
CA THR A 253 -26.86 -3.30 -4.18
C THR A 253 -26.35 -4.70 -3.87
N LEU A 254 -25.15 -4.82 -3.30
CA LEU A 254 -24.57 -6.10 -2.88
C LEU A 254 -25.42 -6.78 -1.79
N ALA A 255 -25.90 -6.04 -0.79
CA ALA A 255 -26.75 -6.59 0.26
C ALA A 255 -28.10 -7.09 -0.30
N ALA A 256 -28.71 -6.35 -1.24
CA ALA A 256 -29.94 -6.78 -1.91
C ALA A 256 -29.69 -8.05 -2.75
N SER A 257 -28.60 -8.11 -3.52
CA SER A 257 -28.22 -9.29 -4.30
C SER A 257 -27.95 -10.51 -3.41
N ALA A 258 -27.28 -10.33 -2.28
CA ALA A 258 -27.04 -11.39 -1.29
C ALA A 258 -28.38 -11.94 -0.74
N SER A 259 -29.32 -11.06 -0.37
CA SER A 259 -30.64 -11.48 0.13
C SER A 259 -31.44 -12.31 -0.92
N CYS A 260 -31.25 -12.02 -2.19
CA CYS A 260 -31.91 -12.75 -3.30
C CYS A 260 -31.21 -14.05 -3.71
N SER A 261 -30.01 -14.32 -3.20
CA SER A 261 -29.20 -15.48 -3.61
C SER A 261 -29.68 -16.84 -3.09
N GLY A 262 -30.58 -16.84 -2.08
CA GLY A 262 -30.95 -18.03 -1.32
C GLY A 262 -30.01 -18.36 -0.16
N PHE A 263 -28.88 -17.65 -0.04
CA PHE A 263 -27.85 -17.84 1.00
C PHE A 263 -27.53 -16.52 1.75
N GLY A 264 -28.50 -15.60 1.80
CA GLY A 264 -28.27 -14.26 2.34
C GLY A 264 -27.79 -14.21 3.80
N GLU A 265 -28.17 -15.20 4.62
CA GLU A 265 -27.72 -15.32 6.01
C GLU A 265 -26.24 -15.64 6.15
N ASP A 266 -25.63 -16.25 5.12
CA ASP A 266 -24.20 -16.61 5.08
C ASP A 266 -23.32 -15.51 4.45
N VAL A 267 -23.90 -14.36 4.05
CA VAL A 267 -23.17 -13.20 3.56
C VAL A 267 -23.20 -12.08 4.60
N HIS A 268 -22.04 -11.74 5.15
CA HIS A 268 -21.93 -10.79 6.24
C HIS A 268 -21.29 -9.47 5.78
N PHE A 269 -21.86 -8.34 6.22
CA PHE A 269 -21.40 -6.98 5.91
C PHE A 269 -21.06 -6.21 7.21
N PRO A 270 -19.90 -6.44 7.85
CA PRO A 270 -19.56 -5.79 9.13
C PRO A 270 -19.32 -4.28 9.02
N GLY A 271 -19.26 -3.74 7.80
CA GLY A 271 -18.95 -2.35 7.55
C GLY A 271 -17.45 -2.04 7.58
N LEU A 272 -17.13 -0.75 7.58
CA LEU A 272 -15.75 -0.26 7.62
C LEU A 272 -15.11 -0.58 8.97
N LYS A 273 -13.85 -1.03 8.92
CA LYS A 273 -13.04 -1.39 10.10
C LYS A 273 -11.66 -0.75 10.01
N SER A 274 -11.11 -0.33 11.15
CA SER A 274 -9.71 0.06 11.29
C SER A 274 -8.79 -1.15 11.20
N SER A 275 -7.50 -0.93 10.97
CA SER A 275 -6.52 -2.02 10.90
C SER A 275 -6.53 -2.93 12.14
N ARG A 276 -6.78 -2.37 13.33
CA ARG A 276 -6.88 -3.16 14.58
C ARG A 276 -8.18 -3.95 14.67
N GLU A 277 -9.29 -3.36 14.24
CA GLU A 277 -10.59 -4.03 14.20
C GLU A 277 -10.67 -5.12 13.12
N LEU A 278 -9.77 -5.10 12.12
CA LEU A 278 -9.64 -6.15 11.11
C LEU A 278 -8.99 -7.43 11.65
N LEU A 279 -8.23 -7.37 12.75
CA LEU A 279 -7.48 -8.51 13.27
C LEU A 279 -8.32 -9.75 13.53
N PRO A 280 -9.49 -9.70 14.20
CA PRO A 280 -10.34 -10.89 14.39
C PRO A 280 -10.84 -11.46 13.06
N PHE A 281 -11.15 -10.62 12.06
CA PHE A 281 -11.59 -11.08 10.75
C PHE A 281 -10.48 -11.84 10.01
N TYR A 282 -9.26 -11.33 10.00
CA TYR A 282 -8.11 -12.05 9.45
C TYR A 282 -7.78 -13.31 10.27
N ALA A 283 -7.92 -13.28 11.59
CA ALA A 283 -7.54 -14.40 12.46
C ALA A 283 -8.39 -15.65 12.21
N HIS A 284 -9.68 -15.48 11.93
CA HIS A 284 -10.64 -16.57 11.82
C HIS A 284 -11.06 -16.92 10.38
N ALA A 285 -10.57 -16.18 9.39
CA ALA A 285 -10.81 -16.51 7.98
C ALA A 285 -10.14 -17.82 7.57
N GLY A 286 -10.74 -18.52 6.63
CA GLY A 286 -10.15 -19.69 5.98
C GLY A 286 -9.30 -19.34 4.76
N CYS A 287 -9.67 -18.25 4.04
CA CYS A 287 -8.95 -17.75 2.88
C CYS A 287 -9.33 -16.28 2.63
N PHE A 288 -8.37 -15.49 2.18
CA PHE A 288 -8.59 -14.12 1.72
C PHE A 288 -8.83 -14.08 0.20
N VAL A 289 -9.77 -13.25 -0.26
CA VAL A 289 -10.12 -13.12 -1.69
C VAL A 289 -10.08 -11.65 -2.12
N LEU A 290 -9.32 -11.32 -3.17
CA LEU A 290 -9.30 -10.00 -3.80
C LEU A 290 -9.65 -10.08 -5.29
N PRO A 291 -10.92 -9.80 -5.69
CA PRO A 291 -11.41 -10.02 -7.04
C PRO A 291 -11.30 -8.81 -7.97
N SER A 292 -10.53 -7.80 -7.60
CA SER A 292 -10.47 -6.50 -8.29
C SER A 292 -10.18 -6.63 -9.79
N THR A 293 -10.92 -5.87 -10.61
CA THR A 293 -10.66 -5.70 -12.05
C THR A 293 -9.54 -4.70 -12.30
N ARG A 294 -9.29 -3.82 -11.33
CA ARG A 294 -8.19 -2.85 -11.32
C ARG A 294 -7.74 -2.58 -9.89
N GLU A 295 -6.51 -2.93 -9.61
CA GLU A 295 -5.88 -2.74 -8.31
C GLU A 295 -4.41 -2.40 -8.51
N PRO A 296 -3.95 -1.17 -8.20
CA PRO A 296 -2.55 -0.80 -8.35
C PRO A 296 -1.60 -1.76 -7.64
N TRP A 297 -1.87 -2.06 -6.37
CA TRP A 297 -1.15 -3.08 -5.62
C TRP A 297 -2.08 -4.07 -4.92
N GLY A 298 -2.77 -3.62 -3.88
CA GLY A 298 -3.63 -4.44 -3.02
C GLY A 298 -2.99 -4.70 -1.66
N LEU A 299 -2.74 -3.65 -0.87
CA LEU A 299 -2.12 -3.76 0.48
C LEU A 299 -2.85 -4.73 1.42
N VAL A 300 -4.15 -4.93 1.23
CA VAL A 300 -4.95 -5.92 1.97
C VAL A 300 -4.48 -7.37 1.75
N VAL A 301 -3.78 -7.65 0.62
CA VAL A 301 -3.13 -8.94 0.40
C VAL A 301 -1.92 -9.08 1.33
N ASN A 302 -1.12 -8.00 1.50
CA ASN A 302 -0.02 -8.00 2.47
C ASN A 302 -0.53 -8.27 3.88
N GLU A 303 -1.65 -7.63 4.28
CA GLU A 303 -2.30 -7.80 5.58
C GLU A 303 -2.76 -9.25 5.80
N ALA A 304 -3.45 -9.82 4.80
CA ALA A 304 -3.92 -11.22 4.84
C ALA A 304 -2.74 -12.21 4.92
N MET A 305 -1.69 -11.98 4.13
CA MET A 305 -0.49 -12.81 4.14
C MET A 305 0.26 -12.71 5.47
N ALA A 306 0.43 -11.50 6.02
CA ALA A 306 1.04 -11.30 7.34
C ALA A 306 0.21 -11.95 8.46
N SER A 307 -1.10 -12.04 8.26
CA SER A 307 -2.03 -12.77 9.13
C SER A 307 -1.98 -14.28 8.94
N GLY A 308 -1.17 -14.80 8.02
CA GLY A 308 -1.01 -16.25 7.79
C GLY A 308 -2.19 -16.88 7.05
N LEU A 309 -2.79 -16.19 6.09
CA LEU A 309 -3.88 -16.72 5.27
C LEU A 309 -3.41 -17.20 3.89
N PRO A 310 -4.04 -18.26 3.35
CA PRO A 310 -4.04 -18.51 1.92
C PRO A 310 -4.75 -17.35 1.21
N VAL A 311 -4.34 -17.05 -0.04
CA VAL A 311 -4.89 -15.92 -0.80
C VAL A 311 -5.39 -16.35 -2.18
N LEU A 312 -6.57 -15.83 -2.58
CA LEU A 312 -7.08 -15.86 -3.94
C LEU A 312 -7.08 -14.43 -4.48
N VAL A 313 -6.27 -14.16 -5.50
CA VAL A 313 -6.04 -12.80 -5.98
C VAL A 313 -6.25 -12.71 -7.48
N SER A 314 -6.99 -11.70 -7.91
CA SER A 314 -7.17 -11.41 -9.32
C SER A 314 -5.82 -11.15 -10.01
N THR A 315 -5.64 -11.66 -11.23
CA THR A 315 -4.48 -11.37 -12.09
C THR A 315 -4.34 -9.86 -12.44
N ARG A 316 -5.36 -9.06 -12.15
CA ARG A 316 -5.37 -7.60 -12.35
C ARG A 316 -4.89 -6.81 -11.13
N CYS A 317 -4.51 -7.48 -10.04
CA CYS A 317 -3.87 -6.85 -8.89
C CYS A 317 -2.37 -6.74 -9.12
N GLY A 318 -1.81 -5.55 -8.91
CA GLY A 318 -0.37 -5.29 -9.13
C GLY A 318 0.56 -6.16 -8.28
N CYS A 319 0.08 -6.60 -7.10
CA CYS A 319 0.83 -7.50 -6.23
C CYS A 319 0.82 -8.97 -6.69
N ALA A 320 -0.10 -9.38 -7.56
CA ALA A 320 -0.29 -10.80 -7.90
C ALA A 320 0.99 -11.50 -8.39
N PRO A 321 1.78 -10.94 -9.34
CA PRO A 321 3.00 -11.60 -9.84
C PRO A 321 4.15 -11.65 -8.83
N ASP A 322 4.05 -10.90 -7.74
CA ASP A 322 5.06 -10.83 -6.67
C ASP A 322 4.68 -11.64 -5.44
N LEU A 323 3.41 -11.60 -5.04
CA LEU A 323 2.95 -12.14 -3.77
C LEU A 323 2.21 -13.46 -3.87
N VAL A 324 1.70 -13.87 -5.05
CA VAL A 324 0.97 -15.12 -5.20
C VAL A 324 1.81 -16.16 -5.92
N LEU A 325 2.14 -17.23 -5.21
CA LEU A 325 2.83 -18.40 -5.74
C LEU A 325 1.82 -19.54 -5.85
N PRO A 326 1.34 -19.86 -7.09
CA PRO A 326 0.25 -20.82 -7.28
C PRO A 326 0.55 -22.17 -6.64
N GLY A 327 -0.38 -22.63 -5.80
CA GLY A 327 -0.28 -23.91 -5.07
C GLY A 327 0.58 -23.86 -3.80
N LEU A 328 1.39 -22.83 -3.58
CA LEU A 328 2.20 -22.67 -2.38
C LEU A 328 1.50 -21.82 -1.33
N ASN A 329 1.01 -20.63 -1.68
CA ASN A 329 0.32 -19.74 -0.74
C ASN A 329 -1.07 -19.30 -1.22
N GLY A 330 -1.47 -19.67 -2.41
CA GLY A 330 -2.76 -19.28 -2.97
C GLY A 330 -2.88 -19.59 -4.46
N PHE A 331 -3.82 -18.90 -5.11
CA PHE A 331 -4.02 -19.00 -6.55
C PHE A 331 -4.40 -17.62 -7.10
N THR A 332 -4.13 -17.42 -8.39
CA THR A 332 -4.63 -16.28 -9.15
C THR A 332 -5.79 -16.71 -10.03
N PHE A 333 -6.66 -15.79 -10.41
CA PHE A 333 -7.78 -16.01 -11.30
C PHE A 333 -8.08 -14.77 -12.15
N GLN A 334 -8.76 -14.93 -13.28
CA GLN A 334 -9.24 -13.82 -14.10
C GLN A 334 -10.47 -13.18 -13.44
N PRO A 335 -10.50 -11.87 -13.17
CA PRO A 335 -11.55 -11.26 -12.35
C PRO A 335 -12.95 -11.29 -12.96
N LEU A 336 -13.07 -11.45 -14.28
CA LEU A 336 -14.35 -11.52 -14.98
C LEU A 336 -14.73 -12.98 -15.35
N ASP A 337 -13.93 -13.96 -14.96
CA ASP A 337 -14.24 -15.37 -15.12
C ASP A 337 -14.84 -15.93 -13.83
N GLU A 338 -16.16 -15.88 -13.75
CA GLU A 338 -16.91 -16.37 -12.60
C GLU A 338 -16.76 -17.89 -12.41
N ILE A 339 -16.51 -18.64 -13.48
CA ILE A 339 -16.32 -20.10 -13.42
C ILE A 339 -14.97 -20.39 -12.74
N GLU A 340 -13.90 -19.71 -13.18
CA GLU A 340 -12.57 -19.87 -12.62
C GLU A 340 -12.54 -19.47 -11.12
N LEU A 341 -13.21 -18.37 -10.76
CA LEU A 341 -13.31 -17.96 -9.36
C LEU A 341 -14.10 -18.96 -8.52
N THR A 342 -15.26 -19.46 -9.03
CA THR A 342 -16.05 -20.51 -8.37
C THR A 342 -15.20 -21.76 -8.11
N ALA A 343 -14.47 -22.23 -9.13
CA ALA A 343 -13.57 -23.38 -9.00
C ALA A 343 -12.43 -23.13 -8.00
N SER A 344 -11.91 -21.89 -7.94
CA SER A 344 -10.88 -21.50 -6.98
C SER A 344 -11.38 -21.50 -5.54
N LEU A 345 -12.60 -21.03 -5.29
CA LEU A 345 -13.26 -21.11 -3.99
C LEU A 345 -13.41 -22.57 -3.55
N ARG A 346 -13.96 -23.42 -4.44
CA ARG A 346 -14.11 -24.85 -4.19
C ARG A 346 -12.76 -25.50 -3.89
N ARG A 347 -11.75 -25.23 -4.70
CA ARG A 347 -10.41 -25.77 -4.52
C ARG A 347 -9.83 -25.48 -3.13
N ILE A 348 -10.03 -24.27 -2.60
CA ILE A 348 -9.55 -23.91 -1.25
C ILE A 348 -10.32 -24.69 -0.18
N GLU A 349 -11.64 -24.78 -0.28
CA GLU A 349 -12.45 -25.52 0.69
C GLU A 349 -12.08 -27.01 0.74
N ASP A 350 -11.89 -27.63 -0.43
CA ASP A 350 -11.60 -29.06 -0.56
C ASP A 350 -10.19 -29.44 -0.08
N LEU A 351 -9.28 -28.46 0.10
CA LEU A 351 -7.97 -28.74 0.67
C LEU A 351 -8.09 -29.19 2.14
N PRO A 352 -7.29 -30.16 2.60
CA PRO A 352 -7.17 -30.46 4.01
C PRO A 352 -6.75 -29.23 4.83
N ALA A 353 -7.28 -29.09 6.05
CA ALA A 353 -6.96 -27.96 6.94
C ALA A 353 -5.45 -27.75 7.13
N GLU A 354 -4.69 -28.86 7.24
CA GLU A 354 -3.23 -28.81 7.38
C GLU A 354 -2.57 -28.18 6.14
N GLN A 355 -3.07 -28.48 4.94
CA GLN A 355 -2.53 -27.90 3.70
C GLN A 355 -2.85 -26.42 3.60
N ARG A 356 -4.07 -25.98 3.96
CA ARG A 356 -4.42 -24.56 4.06
C ARG A 356 -3.53 -23.83 5.07
N ASN A 357 -3.27 -24.45 6.22
CA ASN A 357 -2.36 -23.88 7.24
C ASN A 357 -0.94 -23.73 6.71
N ARG A 358 -0.43 -24.73 5.97
CA ARG A 358 0.87 -24.61 5.29
C ARG A 358 0.91 -23.47 4.27
N MET A 359 -0.14 -23.32 3.47
CA MET A 359 -0.26 -22.19 2.52
C MET A 359 -0.21 -20.84 3.27
N GLY A 360 -0.91 -20.72 4.39
CA GLY A 360 -0.85 -19.54 5.24
C GLY A 360 0.54 -19.26 5.83
N GLN A 361 1.28 -20.31 6.21
CA GLN A 361 2.67 -20.19 6.66
C GLN A 361 3.58 -19.67 5.56
N TYR A 362 3.45 -20.18 4.32
CA TYR A 362 4.17 -19.67 3.14
C TYR A 362 3.82 -18.20 2.87
N SER A 363 2.54 -17.81 2.99
CA SER A 363 2.13 -16.40 2.91
C SER A 363 2.89 -15.55 3.92
N ALA A 364 2.88 -15.95 5.20
CA ALA A 364 3.53 -15.21 6.28
C ALA A 364 5.05 -15.15 6.12
N GLU A 365 5.69 -16.18 5.60
CA GLU A 365 7.13 -16.19 5.33
C GLU A 365 7.49 -15.27 4.17
N LEU A 366 6.79 -15.39 3.03
CA LEU A 366 7.04 -14.58 1.84
C LEU A 366 6.89 -13.08 2.13
N ILE A 367 5.82 -12.70 2.86
CA ILE A 367 5.53 -11.29 3.10
C ILE A 367 6.55 -10.60 4.01
N ARG A 368 7.36 -11.32 4.78
CA ARG A 368 8.45 -10.75 5.59
C ARG A 368 9.47 -9.99 4.74
N SER A 369 9.63 -10.39 3.48
CA SER A 369 10.51 -9.68 2.54
C SER A 369 9.92 -8.34 2.07
N TYR A 370 8.59 -8.14 2.21
CA TYR A 370 7.88 -6.89 1.93
C TYR A 370 7.53 -6.19 3.24
N SER A 371 8.51 -5.58 3.87
CA SER A 371 8.36 -4.97 5.19
C SER A 371 8.72 -3.49 5.21
N PRO A 372 8.21 -2.71 6.17
CA PRO A 372 8.60 -1.31 6.37
C PRO A 372 10.11 -1.13 6.48
N GLN A 373 10.82 -2.07 7.10
CA GLN A 373 12.28 -2.05 7.22
C GLN A 373 12.96 -2.16 5.84
N LYS A 374 12.43 -3.00 4.94
CA LYS A 374 12.94 -3.10 3.55
C LYS A 374 12.73 -1.80 2.78
N PHE A 375 11.57 -1.16 2.92
CA PHE A 375 11.34 0.17 2.37
C PHE A 375 12.36 1.17 2.91
N GLY A 376 12.58 1.21 4.22
CA GLY A 376 13.59 2.07 4.85
C GLY A 376 15.01 1.82 4.32
N MET A 377 15.40 0.55 4.18
CA MET A 377 16.70 0.17 3.60
C MET A 377 16.83 0.60 2.14
N SER A 378 15.78 0.49 1.32
CA SER A 378 15.76 0.95 -0.06
C SER A 378 16.02 2.44 -0.15
N ILE A 379 15.36 3.26 0.68
CA ILE A 379 15.60 4.70 0.72
C ILE A 379 16.99 5.04 1.29
N ALA A 380 17.45 4.31 2.29
CA ALA A 380 18.81 4.47 2.82
C ALA A 380 19.89 4.19 1.75
N SER A 381 19.67 3.25 0.85
CA SER A 381 20.58 2.98 -0.28
C SER A 381 20.60 4.14 -1.29
N ILE A 382 19.43 4.74 -1.58
CA ILE A 382 19.35 5.95 -2.42
C ILE A 382 20.13 7.09 -1.75
N TYR A 383 19.91 7.31 -0.45
CA TYR A 383 20.61 8.33 0.31
C TYR A 383 22.13 8.14 0.27
N ALA A 384 22.63 6.93 0.44
CA ALA A 384 24.06 6.59 0.38
C ALA A 384 24.67 6.80 -1.02
N GLY A 385 23.89 6.57 -2.08
CA GLY A 385 24.32 6.77 -3.48
C GLY A 385 24.17 8.20 -4.00
N THR A 386 23.64 9.13 -3.19
CA THR A 386 23.46 10.53 -3.60
C THR A 386 24.76 11.30 -3.42
N PRO A 387 25.28 12.03 -4.46
CA PRO A 387 26.46 12.86 -4.33
C PRO A 387 26.26 13.93 -3.27
N ARG A 388 27.16 14.01 -2.29
CA ARG A 388 27.12 15.02 -1.24
C ARG A 388 27.76 16.32 -1.74
N GLN A 389 27.10 17.46 -1.57
CA GLN A 389 27.73 18.75 -1.76
C GLN A 389 28.84 18.90 -0.71
N GLY A 390 30.10 18.81 -1.13
CA GLY A 390 31.28 18.92 -0.26
C GLY A 390 32.41 17.97 -0.60
N SER A 391 32.22 16.94 -1.45
CA SER A 391 33.30 16.02 -1.83
C SER A 391 34.09 16.45 -3.08
N LEU A 392 33.83 17.64 -3.63
CA LEU A 392 34.53 18.18 -4.80
C LEU A 392 35.73 19.12 -4.47
N GLN A 393 36.11 19.27 -3.20
CA GLN A 393 37.20 20.21 -2.83
C GLN A 393 38.52 19.56 -2.39
N THR A 394 38.76 18.27 -2.62
CA THR A 394 40.05 17.64 -2.24
C THR A 394 40.76 16.92 -3.38
N ALA A 395 40.51 17.27 -4.64
CA ALA A 395 41.22 16.70 -5.79
C ALA A 395 42.11 17.71 -6.57
N GLU A 396 42.31 18.93 -6.05
CA GLU A 396 43.30 19.86 -6.59
C GLU A 396 44.25 20.28 -5.49
N GLY A 397 45.38 19.62 -5.36
CA GLY A 397 46.42 20.00 -4.40
C GLY A 397 47.46 18.94 -4.17
N GLY A 398 48.15 18.49 -5.25
CA GLY A 398 49.24 17.53 -5.14
C GLY A 398 50.09 17.45 -6.38
N ASN A 399 50.61 18.59 -6.83
CA ASN A 399 51.75 18.61 -7.72
C ASN A 399 52.68 19.75 -7.29
N GLN A 400 53.69 19.41 -6.52
CA GLN A 400 55.02 20.01 -6.56
C GLN A 400 56.02 18.98 -6.06
#